data_8d75e1c89da361a4938f12878f593429
#
_entry.id   8d75e1c89da361a4938f12878f593429
#
_cell.length_a   1.000
_cell.length_b   1.000
_cell.length_c   1.000
_cell.angle_alpha   90.00
_cell.angle_beta   90.00
_cell.angle_gamma   90.00
#
_symmetry.space_group_name_H-M   'P 1'
#
loop_
_entity.id
_entity.type
_entity.pdbx_description
1 polymer ?
#
loop_
_entity_poly.entity_id
_entity_poly.type
_entity_poly.pdbx_seq_one_letter_code
_entity_poly.pdbx_strand_id
1 'polypeptide(L)'
;MHTDAPFMKRILLIKITSLGDMVHTLPLLYDLRRAYPEAKIDWIADASCADIPRWAVGVDRVIAPPLRQFKKNGRKWRDLRGILSALCQLRREPYDVAIDVHGVFKSAIAARLARTKRRLGYAAEYLGEAKAVFAYTEIFGPHGDANCRQKMRMVVANALGYQIEPHESAELKIPAPAVALNADGVPRAMLFHATSLDIKKWPQANWVEIGHTLARRGYRVQLPWGSPKEQDEAKALAAAIPNAEVLPRMSITECAQRVDAAALVVGMDTGFVHLADALGKPTVMLFTATSRPHFGVDKPGQSVSVGDNGAPPSVDEVLRAIDYVTGHASTPDAFAPHAPDLSSADPR
;
A
#
# COMPACT_ATOMS: atom_id res chain seq x y z
N MET A 1 -20.69 -19.67 9.28
CA MET A 1 -20.93 -20.17 7.90
C MET A 1 -19.68 -20.92 7.49
N HIS A 2 -19.76 -22.24 7.27
CA HIS A 2 -18.64 -23.01 6.77
C HIS A 2 -18.40 -22.58 5.31
N THR A 3 -17.22 -22.10 5.01
CA THR A 3 -16.78 -21.89 3.64
C THR A 3 -16.47 -23.27 3.06
N ASP A 4 -17.07 -23.62 1.91
CA ASP A 4 -16.73 -24.85 1.15
C ASP A 4 -15.31 -24.80 0.52
N ALA A 5 -14.48 -23.91 1.00
CA ALA A 5 -13.11 -23.74 0.51
C ALA A 5 -12.28 -25.00 0.83
N PRO A 6 -11.52 -25.54 -0.13
CA PRO A 6 -10.73 -26.74 0.07
C PRO A 6 -9.67 -26.51 1.15
N PHE A 7 -9.43 -27.51 1.99
CA PHE A 7 -8.40 -27.43 3.02
C PHE A 7 -7.01 -27.17 2.42
N MET A 8 -6.32 -26.14 2.90
CA MET A 8 -4.95 -25.80 2.50
C MET A 8 -4.03 -25.75 3.73
N LYS A 9 -2.83 -26.31 3.58
CA LYS A 9 -1.79 -26.32 4.61
C LYS A 9 -0.84 -25.14 4.47
N ARG A 10 -0.52 -24.73 3.22
CA ARG A 10 0.46 -23.68 2.97
C ARG A 10 0.17 -22.92 1.68
N ILE A 11 0.12 -21.61 1.78
CA ILE A 11 -0.13 -20.66 0.69
C ILE A 11 1.11 -19.80 0.50
N LEU A 12 1.51 -19.58 -0.75
CA LEU A 12 2.52 -18.59 -1.11
C LEU A 12 1.83 -17.38 -1.74
N LEU A 13 1.92 -16.23 -1.08
CA LEU A 13 1.48 -14.94 -1.63
C LEU A 13 2.67 -14.23 -2.28
N ILE A 14 2.50 -13.77 -3.53
CA ILE A 14 3.56 -13.14 -4.30
C ILE A 14 3.15 -11.71 -4.66
N LYS A 15 3.79 -10.75 -4.00
CA LYS A 15 3.76 -9.33 -4.33
C LYS A 15 5.13 -8.76 -3.98
N ILE A 16 5.95 -8.37 -4.97
CA ILE A 16 7.39 -8.15 -4.77
C ILE A 16 7.69 -6.68 -4.50
N THR A 17 7.06 -5.75 -5.17
CA THR A 17 7.23 -4.29 -5.08
C THR A 17 5.91 -3.61 -5.48
N SER A 18 5.61 -2.36 -5.18
CA SER A 18 6.32 -1.39 -4.36
C SER A 18 5.78 -1.36 -2.91
N LEU A 19 6.14 -0.33 -2.11
CA LEU A 19 5.61 -0.18 -0.74
C LEU A 19 4.08 -0.03 -0.75
N GLY A 20 3.54 0.83 -1.62
CA GLY A 20 2.08 0.98 -1.79
C GLY A 20 1.41 -0.34 -2.21
N ASP A 21 2.03 -1.09 -3.12
CA ASP A 21 1.51 -2.40 -3.53
C ASP A 21 1.47 -3.42 -2.39
N MET A 22 2.43 -3.38 -1.44
CA MET A 22 2.36 -4.22 -0.24
C MET A 22 1.13 -3.86 0.59
N VAL A 23 0.90 -2.56 0.81
CA VAL A 23 -0.26 -2.07 1.57
C VAL A 23 -1.57 -2.46 0.87
N HIS A 24 -1.66 -2.30 -0.44
CA HIS A 24 -2.86 -2.71 -1.22
C HIS A 24 -3.15 -4.21 -1.14
N THR A 25 -2.16 -5.03 -0.79
CA THR A 25 -2.34 -6.50 -0.69
C THR A 25 -2.81 -6.94 0.71
N LEU A 26 -2.78 -6.06 1.72
CA LEU A 26 -3.18 -6.41 3.08
C LEU A 26 -4.64 -6.89 3.21
N PRO A 27 -5.63 -6.28 2.54
CA PRO A 27 -7.00 -6.79 2.59
C PRO A 27 -7.15 -8.21 2.00
N LEU A 28 -6.39 -8.54 0.95
CA LEU A 28 -6.34 -9.91 0.42
C LEU A 28 -5.74 -10.89 1.44
N LEU A 29 -4.67 -10.50 2.15
CA LEU A 29 -4.11 -11.32 3.22
C LEU A 29 -5.14 -11.59 4.33
N TYR A 30 -5.91 -10.59 4.72
CA TYR A 30 -6.98 -10.73 5.69
C TYR A 30 -8.03 -11.74 5.20
N ASP A 31 -8.48 -11.65 3.95
CA ASP A 31 -9.43 -12.61 3.36
C ASP A 31 -8.87 -14.03 3.35
N LEU A 32 -7.59 -14.20 2.94
CA LEU A 32 -6.94 -15.51 2.94
C LEU A 32 -6.83 -16.10 4.34
N ARG A 33 -6.49 -15.29 5.35
CA ARG A 33 -6.39 -15.74 6.73
C ARG A 33 -7.76 -16.15 7.29
N ARG A 34 -8.83 -15.43 6.93
CA ARG A 34 -10.20 -15.76 7.31
C ARG A 34 -10.70 -17.05 6.63
N ALA A 35 -10.40 -17.19 5.33
CA ALA A 35 -10.83 -18.38 4.57
C ALA A 35 -10.03 -19.64 4.93
N TYR A 36 -8.75 -19.47 5.31
CA TYR A 36 -7.82 -20.56 5.63
C TYR A 36 -7.09 -20.30 6.95
N PRO A 37 -7.78 -20.34 8.10
CA PRO A 37 -7.22 -19.94 9.39
C PRO A 37 -6.01 -20.77 9.82
N GLU A 38 -5.97 -22.06 9.45
CA GLU A 38 -4.90 -23.00 9.81
C GLU A 38 -3.74 -23.04 8.77
N ALA A 39 -3.91 -22.41 7.62
CA ALA A 39 -2.89 -22.43 6.58
C ALA A 39 -1.67 -21.60 7.00
N LYS A 40 -0.46 -22.06 6.67
CA LYS A 40 0.74 -21.24 6.74
C LYS A 40 0.80 -20.33 5.52
N ILE A 41 0.85 -19.03 5.73
CA ILE A 41 0.93 -18.03 4.65
C ILE A 41 2.34 -17.45 4.61
N ASP A 42 3.09 -17.81 3.56
CA ASP A 42 4.37 -17.20 3.27
C ASP A 42 4.17 -16.07 2.26
N TRP A 43 4.85 -14.94 2.45
CA TRP A 43 4.80 -13.82 1.52
C TRP A 43 6.20 -13.55 0.95
N ILE A 44 6.34 -13.53 -0.39
CA ILE A 44 7.57 -13.10 -1.03
C ILE A 44 7.49 -11.64 -1.45
N ALA A 45 8.44 -10.82 -0.95
CA ALA A 45 8.55 -9.39 -1.21
C ALA A 45 10.03 -8.99 -1.36
N ASP A 46 10.34 -7.95 -2.14
CA ASP A 46 11.70 -7.41 -2.20
C ASP A 46 12.15 -6.91 -0.83
N ALA A 47 13.40 -7.13 -0.49
CA ALA A 47 13.97 -6.72 0.82
C ALA A 47 13.73 -5.25 1.15
N SER A 48 13.64 -4.38 0.12
CA SER A 48 13.36 -2.94 0.29
C SER A 48 11.92 -2.60 0.67
N CYS A 49 10.99 -3.56 0.63
CA CYS A 49 9.57 -3.38 0.96
C CYS A 49 9.09 -4.42 1.98
N ALA A 50 9.97 -5.29 2.45
CA ALA A 50 9.64 -6.46 3.27
C ALA A 50 9.14 -6.11 4.68
N ASP A 51 9.28 -4.87 5.12
CA ASP A 51 8.83 -4.44 6.44
C ASP A 51 7.30 -4.51 6.55
N ILE A 52 6.56 -4.10 5.51
CA ILE A 52 5.08 -4.19 5.51
C ILE A 52 4.59 -5.64 5.73
N PRO A 53 5.02 -6.64 4.92
CA PRO A 53 4.63 -8.03 5.18
C PRO A 53 5.07 -8.57 6.55
N ARG A 54 6.20 -8.08 7.11
CA ARG A 54 6.66 -8.50 8.44
C ARG A 54 5.77 -7.98 9.58
N TRP A 55 5.14 -6.82 9.38
CA TRP A 55 4.19 -6.26 10.35
C TRP A 55 2.78 -6.79 10.17
N ALA A 56 2.47 -7.34 8.99
CA ALA A 56 1.14 -7.81 8.66
C ALA A 56 0.77 -9.03 9.52
N VAL A 57 -0.32 -8.90 10.28
CA VAL A 57 -0.88 -10.01 11.06
C VAL A 57 -1.44 -11.03 10.08
N GLY A 58 -1.05 -12.28 10.27
CA GLY A 58 -1.47 -13.36 9.39
C GLY A 58 -0.40 -13.85 8.40
N VAL A 59 0.76 -13.20 8.30
CA VAL A 59 1.93 -13.73 7.58
C VAL A 59 2.77 -14.58 8.53
N ASP A 60 3.03 -15.83 8.16
CA ASP A 60 3.86 -16.73 8.95
C ASP A 60 5.34 -16.58 8.63
N ARG A 61 5.69 -16.30 7.37
CA ARG A 61 7.07 -16.11 6.93
C ARG A 61 7.17 -15.13 5.77
N VAL A 62 8.14 -14.22 5.85
CA VAL A 62 8.49 -13.31 4.75
C VAL A 62 9.77 -13.78 4.08
N ILE A 63 9.71 -14.03 2.77
CA ILE A 63 10.85 -14.36 1.93
C ILE A 63 11.28 -13.08 1.22
N ALA A 64 12.47 -12.57 1.54
CA ALA A 64 12.86 -11.20 1.13
C ALA A 64 14.15 -11.17 0.30
N PRO A 65 14.10 -11.55 -1.01
CA PRO A 65 15.26 -11.42 -1.89
C PRO A 65 15.62 -9.94 -2.13
N PRO A 66 16.90 -9.54 -2.09
CA PRO A 66 17.35 -8.16 -2.30
C PRO A 66 17.47 -7.82 -3.81
N LEU A 67 16.39 -7.97 -4.59
CA LEU A 67 16.41 -7.85 -6.05
C LEU A 67 16.73 -6.43 -6.52
N ARG A 68 16.11 -5.40 -5.90
CA ARG A 68 16.38 -4.00 -6.22
C ARG A 68 17.83 -3.61 -5.90
N GLN A 69 18.31 -4.07 -4.75
CA GLN A 69 19.67 -3.80 -4.28
C GLN A 69 20.70 -4.47 -5.17
N PHE A 70 20.47 -5.73 -5.58
CA PHE A 70 21.30 -6.45 -6.53
C PHE A 70 21.41 -5.71 -7.87
N LYS A 71 20.31 -5.17 -8.40
CA LYS A 71 20.30 -4.37 -9.63
C LYS A 71 21.06 -3.05 -9.44
N LYS A 72 20.86 -2.35 -8.31
CA LYS A 72 21.45 -1.02 -8.03
C LYS A 72 22.95 -1.09 -7.74
N ASN A 73 23.40 -2.12 -7.02
CA ASN A 73 24.78 -2.25 -6.54
C ASN A 73 25.76 -2.92 -7.53
N GLY A 74 25.38 -3.07 -8.81
CA GLY A 74 26.23 -3.72 -9.80
C GLY A 74 26.45 -5.22 -9.54
N ARG A 75 25.42 -5.90 -9.02
CA ARG A 75 25.39 -7.37 -8.83
C ARG A 75 26.43 -7.90 -7.84
N LYS A 76 26.57 -7.24 -6.68
CA LYS A 76 27.51 -7.67 -5.63
C LYS A 76 27.22 -9.09 -5.14
N TRP A 77 28.27 -9.84 -4.81
CA TRP A 77 28.20 -11.22 -4.32
C TRP A 77 27.30 -11.38 -3.07
N ARG A 78 27.32 -10.40 -2.17
CA ARG A 78 26.45 -10.40 -0.98
C ARG A 78 24.96 -10.44 -1.36
N ASP A 79 24.56 -9.66 -2.36
CA ASP A 79 23.16 -9.59 -2.78
C ASP A 79 22.75 -10.87 -3.52
N LEU A 80 23.67 -11.47 -4.29
CA LEU A 80 23.46 -12.80 -4.90
C LEU A 80 23.25 -13.89 -3.84
N ARG A 81 24.05 -13.90 -2.77
CA ARG A 81 23.85 -14.81 -1.62
C ARG A 81 22.46 -14.66 -1.00
N GLY A 82 21.99 -13.41 -0.84
CA GLY A 82 20.63 -13.11 -0.36
C GLY A 82 19.54 -13.67 -1.28
N ILE A 83 19.71 -13.56 -2.59
CA ILE A 83 18.79 -14.15 -3.58
C ILE A 83 18.80 -15.68 -3.50
N LEU A 84 19.97 -16.31 -3.43
CA LEU A 84 20.09 -17.76 -3.30
C LEU A 84 19.48 -18.27 -1.99
N SER A 85 19.69 -17.55 -0.88
CA SER A 85 19.05 -17.87 0.40
C SER A 85 17.52 -17.79 0.31
N ALA A 86 16.99 -16.76 -0.32
CA ALA A 86 15.55 -16.62 -0.55
C ALA A 86 15.00 -17.76 -1.43
N LEU A 87 15.74 -18.17 -2.46
CA LEU A 87 15.39 -19.32 -3.29
C LEU A 87 15.36 -20.62 -2.49
N CYS A 88 16.36 -20.86 -1.63
CA CYS A 88 16.35 -22.02 -0.74
C CYS A 88 15.14 -22.02 0.20
N GLN A 89 14.81 -20.85 0.78
CA GLN A 89 13.63 -20.69 1.64
C GLN A 89 12.32 -20.95 0.85
N LEU A 90 12.21 -20.42 -0.38
CA LEU A 90 11.06 -20.62 -1.25
C LEU A 90 10.83 -22.11 -1.58
N ARG A 91 11.91 -22.86 -1.72
CA ARG A 91 11.87 -24.29 -2.09
C ARG A 91 11.89 -25.25 -0.91
N ARG A 92 12.01 -24.76 0.32
CA ARG A 92 12.12 -25.60 1.52
C ARG A 92 10.89 -26.47 1.72
N GLU A 93 9.70 -25.89 1.62
CA GLU A 93 8.42 -26.57 1.84
C GLU A 93 7.57 -26.53 0.56
N PRO A 94 6.73 -27.54 0.32
CA PRO A 94 5.74 -27.47 -0.76
C PRO A 94 4.59 -26.52 -0.36
N TYR A 95 4.01 -25.87 -1.38
CA TYR A 95 2.81 -25.07 -1.25
C TYR A 95 1.64 -25.77 -1.95
N ASP A 96 0.45 -25.64 -1.38
CA ASP A 96 -0.79 -26.07 -2.04
C ASP A 96 -1.09 -25.16 -3.24
N VAL A 97 -0.81 -23.85 -3.07
CA VAL A 97 -1.00 -22.85 -4.13
C VAL A 97 0.02 -21.70 -3.99
N ALA A 98 0.48 -21.18 -5.12
CA ALA A 98 1.18 -19.91 -5.24
C ALA A 98 0.26 -18.89 -5.94
N ILE A 99 0.06 -17.74 -5.34
CA ILE A 99 -0.85 -16.68 -5.78
C ILE A 99 -0.03 -15.46 -6.15
N ASP A 100 0.13 -15.19 -7.44
CA ASP A 100 0.86 -14.02 -7.95
C ASP A 100 -0.11 -12.88 -8.29
N VAL A 101 -0.21 -11.92 -7.36
CA VAL A 101 -0.98 -10.68 -7.54
C VAL A 101 -0.10 -9.49 -7.94
N HIS A 102 1.14 -9.76 -8.39
CA HIS A 102 2.03 -8.71 -8.90
C HIS A 102 1.97 -8.62 -10.43
N GLY A 103 2.04 -9.75 -11.12
CA GLY A 103 1.86 -9.79 -12.57
C GLY A 103 3.03 -9.26 -13.41
N VAL A 104 4.27 -9.44 -12.96
CA VAL A 104 5.48 -9.07 -13.70
C VAL A 104 6.47 -10.22 -13.77
N PHE A 105 7.44 -10.16 -14.69
CA PHE A 105 8.36 -11.27 -14.95
C PHE A 105 9.10 -11.79 -13.71
N LYS A 106 9.58 -10.89 -12.84
CA LYS A 106 10.27 -11.29 -11.60
C LYS A 106 9.37 -12.04 -10.61
N SER A 107 8.07 -11.71 -10.54
CA SER A 107 7.11 -12.43 -9.69
C SER A 107 6.70 -13.76 -10.30
N ALA A 108 6.56 -13.80 -11.60
CA ALA A 108 6.32 -15.03 -12.36
C ALA A 108 7.45 -16.06 -12.18
N ILE A 109 8.72 -15.61 -12.19
CA ILE A 109 9.86 -16.48 -11.88
C ILE A 109 9.72 -17.05 -10.45
N ALA A 110 9.36 -16.25 -9.46
CA ALA A 110 9.15 -16.73 -8.10
C ALA A 110 8.04 -17.78 -8.04
N ALA A 111 6.91 -17.54 -8.71
CA ALA A 111 5.81 -18.50 -8.83
C ALA A 111 6.28 -19.83 -9.49
N ARG A 112 7.08 -19.74 -10.57
CA ARG A 112 7.60 -20.91 -11.30
C ARG A 112 8.63 -21.72 -10.50
N LEU A 113 9.39 -21.06 -9.63
CA LEU A 113 10.40 -21.69 -8.78
C LEU A 113 9.83 -22.27 -7.49
N ALA A 114 8.66 -21.84 -7.06
CA ALA A 114 7.95 -22.41 -5.91
C ALA A 114 7.62 -23.90 -6.13
N ARG A 115 7.69 -24.69 -5.05
CA ARG A 115 7.31 -26.12 -5.09
C ARG A 115 5.80 -26.25 -4.97
N THR A 116 5.09 -26.04 -6.07
CA THR A 116 3.64 -26.20 -6.14
C THR A 116 3.19 -26.65 -7.53
N LYS A 117 2.05 -27.34 -7.60
CA LYS A 117 1.38 -27.67 -8.87
C LYS A 117 0.40 -26.57 -9.30
N ARG A 118 -0.14 -25.78 -8.36
CA ARG A 118 -1.11 -24.72 -8.60
C ARG A 118 -0.43 -23.34 -8.52
N ARG A 119 -0.38 -22.63 -9.62
CA ARG A 119 0.17 -21.26 -9.70
C ARG A 119 -0.87 -20.37 -10.37
N LEU A 120 -1.47 -19.51 -9.57
CA LEU A 120 -2.50 -18.57 -9.98
C LEU A 120 -1.85 -17.23 -10.33
N GLY A 121 -2.33 -16.59 -11.40
CA GLY A 121 -1.91 -15.26 -11.81
C GLY A 121 -2.86 -14.67 -12.84
N TYR A 122 -2.59 -13.42 -13.24
CA TYR A 122 -3.43 -12.71 -14.19
C TYR A 122 -3.28 -13.25 -15.62
N ALA A 123 -4.32 -13.10 -16.44
CA ALA A 123 -4.26 -13.32 -17.88
C ALA A 123 -3.31 -12.29 -18.54
N ALA A 124 -2.77 -12.63 -19.71
CA ALA A 124 -1.72 -11.84 -20.38
C ALA A 124 -2.11 -10.37 -20.61
N GLU A 125 -3.36 -10.10 -20.91
CA GLU A 125 -3.92 -8.76 -21.13
C GLU A 125 -3.95 -7.88 -19.88
N TYR A 126 -3.94 -8.48 -18.69
CA TYR A 126 -3.97 -7.76 -17.40
C TYR A 126 -2.60 -7.70 -16.71
N LEU A 127 -1.57 -8.28 -17.33
CA LEU A 127 -0.22 -8.29 -16.79
C LEU A 127 0.53 -7.00 -17.17
N GLY A 128 1.30 -6.44 -16.23
CA GLY A 128 2.27 -5.38 -16.54
C GLY A 128 3.35 -5.83 -17.53
N GLU A 129 3.62 -7.14 -17.58
CA GLU A 129 4.53 -7.80 -18.50
C GLU A 129 3.87 -9.10 -19.03
N ALA A 130 3.22 -9.05 -20.19
CA ALA A 130 2.41 -10.15 -20.74
C ALA A 130 3.13 -11.52 -20.77
N LYS A 131 4.46 -11.50 -20.96
CA LYS A 131 5.27 -12.76 -20.94
C LYS A 131 5.26 -13.46 -19.59
N ALA A 132 4.85 -12.81 -18.49
CA ALA A 132 4.80 -13.43 -17.17
C ALA A 132 3.78 -14.59 -17.08
N VAL A 133 2.81 -14.66 -18.00
CA VAL A 133 1.78 -15.70 -18.05
C VAL A 133 2.36 -17.13 -18.14
N PHE A 134 3.58 -17.31 -18.66
CA PHE A 134 4.24 -18.62 -18.79
C PHE A 134 4.36 -19.39 -17.46
N ALA A 135 4.31 -18.69 -16.34
CA ALA A 135 4.53 -19.28 -15.02
C ALA A 135 3.26 -19.90 -14.42
N TYR A 136 2.09 -19.48 -14.88
CA TYR A 136 0.82 -19.83 -14.25
C TYR A 136 0.24 -21.12 -14.82
N THR A 137 -0.41 -21.89 -13.96
CA THR A 137 -1.18 -23.09 -14.32
C THR A 137 -2.67 -22.80 -14.32
N GLU A 138 -3.09 -21.74 -13.65
CA GLU A 138 -4.45 -21.28 -13.54
C GLU A 138 -4.45 -19.75 -13.69
N ILE A 139 -5.38 -19.23 -14.46
CA ILE A 139 -5.51 -17.80 -14.74
C ILE A 139 -6.71 -17.26 -13.97
N PHE A 140 -6.53 -16.11 -13.32
CA PHE A 140 -7.65 -15.40 -12.71
C PHE A 140 -8.71 -15.06 -13.75
N GLY A 141 -9.97 -15.19 -13.37
CA GLY A 141 -11.09 -14.78 -14.20
C GLY A 141 -11.08 -13.27 -14.49
N PRO A 142 -11.94 -12.82 -15.41
CA PRO A 142 -12.09 -11.41 -15.71
C PRO A 142 -12.44 -10.61 -14.45
N HIS A 143 -12.03 -9.35 -14.41
CA HIS A 143 -12.36 -8.41 -13.35
C HIS A 143 -12.88 -7.11 -13.97
N GLY A 144 -13.87 -6.50 -13.35
CA GLY A 144 -14.41 -5.20 -13.75
C GLY A 144 -13.48 -4.03 -13.37
N ASP A 145 -13.97 -2.80 -13.50
CA ASP A 145 -13.23 -1.56 -13.21
C ASP A 145 -13.19 -1.18 -11.72
N ALA A 146 -13.18 -2.17 -10.84
CA ALA A 146 -13.06 -1.94 -9.41
C ALA A 146 -11.69 -1.37 -9.02
N ASN A 147 -11.60 -0.85 -7.80
CA ASN A 147 -10.35 -0.42 -7.18
C ASN A 147 -9.34 -1.59 -7.14
N CYS A 148 -8.04 -1.28 -7.25
CA CYS A 148 -6.98 -2.30 -7.34
C CYS A 148 -6.99 -3.31 -6.17
N ARG A 149 -7.36 -2.85 -4.95
CA ARG A 149 -7.48 -3.73 -3.77
C ARG A 149 -8.65 -4.70 -3.93
N GLN A 150 -9.83 -4.19 -4.33
CA GLN A 150 -11.01 -5.01 -4.58
C GLN A 150 -10.78 -6.02 -5.71
N LYS A 151 -10.14 -5.60 -6.81
CA LYS A 151 -9.78 -6.52 -7.90
C LYS A 151 -8.98 -7.71 -7.39
N MET A 152 -7.90 -7.47 -6.64
CA MET A 152 -7.08 -8.55 -6.09
C MET A 152 -7.89 -9.50 -5.21
N ARG A 153 -8.73 -8.97 -4.32
CA ARG A 153 -9.60 -9.76 -3.44
C ARG A 153 -10.56 -10.63 -4.22
N MET A 154 -11.28 -10.04 -5.19
CA MET A 154 -12.30 -10.71 -6.00
C MET A 154 -11.71 -11.83 -6.86
N VAL A 155 -10.63 -11.58 -7.61
CA VAL A 155 -10.06 -12.60 -8.50
C VAL A 155 -9.50 -13.79 -7.73
N VAL A 156 -8.90 -13.54 -6.56
CA VAL A 156 -8.36 -14.61 -5.71
C VAL A 156 -9.49 -15.38 -5.02
N ALA A 157 -10.52 -14.69 -4.51
CA ALA A 157 -11.67 -15.31 -3.90
C ALA A 157 -12.41 -16.23 -4.89
N ASN A 158 -12.63 -15.74 -6.11
CA ASN A 158 -13.27 -16.54 -7.16
C ASN A 158 -12.43 -17.79 -7.53
N ALA A 159 -11.11 -17.63 -7.66
CA ALA A 159 -10.22 -18.74 -8.02
C ALA A 159 -10.10 -19.81 -6.91
N LEU A 160 -10.26 -19.40 -5.65
CA LEU A 160 -10.13 -20.28 -4.49
C LEU A 160 -11.47 -20.71 -3.87
N GLY A 161 -12.60 -20.15 -4.33
CA GLY A 161 -13.95 -20.53 -3.90
C GLY A 161 -14.34 -20.03 -2.50
N TYR A 162 -13.83 -18.85 -2.05
CA TYR A 162 -14.28 -18.25 -0.78
C TYR A 162 -15.01 -16.93 -1.01
N GLN A 163 -15.74 -16.47 0.01
CA GLN A 163 -16.46 -15.20 -0.01
C GLN A 163 -15.63 -14.09 0.65
N ILE A 164 -15.63 -12.89 0.05
CA ILE A 164 -15.00 -11.70 0.62
C ILE A 164 -16.00 -10.93 1.51
N GLU A 165 -15.49 -10.27 2.55
CA GLU A 165 -16.29 -9.33 3.33
C GLU A 165 -16.43 -7.99 2.60
N PRO A 166 -17.57 -7.27 2.77
CA PRO A 166 -17.77 -5.95 2.16
C PRO A 166 -16.69 -4.94 2.57
N HIS A 167 -16.27 -5.00 3.84
CA HIS A 167 -15.27 -4.08 4.37
C HIS A 167 -13.85 -4.61 4.18
N GLU A 168 -12.96 -3.72 3.74
CA GLU A 168 -11.53 -3.99 3.74
C GLU A 168 -10.99 -3.92 5.17
N SER A 169 -10.22 -4.93 5.55
CA SER A 169 -9.52 -4.95 6.82
C SER A 169 -8.04 -5.22 6.60
N ALA A 170 -7.21 -4.65 7.47
CA ALA A 170 -5.79 -4.91 7.55
C ALA A 170 -5.36 -4.73 9.01
N GLU A 171 -4.51 -5.62 9.49
CA GLU A 171 -3.92 -5.49 10.82
C GLU A 171 -2.40 -5.49 10.69
N LEU A 172 -1.78 -4.43 11.20
CA LEU A 172 -0.34 -4.23 11.19
C LEU A 172 0.19 -4.07 12.62
N LYS A 173 1.25 -4.78 12.95
CA LYS A 173 1.99 -4.65 14.22
C LYS A 173 3.33 -3.98 13.95
N ILE A 174 3.31 -2.65 13.85
CA ILE A 174 4.54 -1.87 13.70
C ILE A 174 5.34 -1.96 14.99
N PRO A 175 6.66 -2.21 14.94
CA PRO A 175 7.51 -2.18 16.14
C PRO A 175 7.41 -0.83 16.86
N ALA A 176 7.32 -0.85 18.19
CA ALA A 176 7.28 0.37 18.97
C ALA A 176 8.53 1.24 18.72
N PRO A 177 8.41 2.57 18.68
CA PRO A 177 9.56 3.45 18.55
C PRO A 177 10.47 3.37 19.79
N ALA A 178 11.77 3.48 19.58
CA ALA A 178 12.76 3.45 20.67
C ALA A 178 12.62 4.64 21.64
N VAL A 179 12.07 5.75 21.17
CA VAL A 179 11.81 6.97 21.95
C VAL A 179 10.37 7.40 21.72
N ALA A 180 9.70 7.85 22.77
CA ALA A 180 8.33 8.36 22.67
C ALA A 180 8.23 9.50 21.64
N LEU A 181 7.33 9.33 20.67
CA LEU A 181 7.02 10.36 19.69
C LEU A 181 5.96 11.29 20.26
N ASN A 182 6.04 12.58 19.89
CA ASN A 182 5.03 13.60 20.26
C ASN A 182 4.84 13.79 21.80
N ALA A 183 5.90 13.64 22.59
CA ALA A 183 5.85 13.77 24.06
C ALA A 183 5.41 15.16 24.55
N ASP A 184 5.47 16.18 23.69
CA ASP A 184 5.03 17.56 23.99
C ASP A 184 3.50 17.75 23.86
N GLY A 185 2.75 16.72 23.49
CA GLY A 185 1.29 16.75 23.33
C GLY A 185 0.78 17.54 22.13
N VAL A 186 1.66 18.14 21.31
CA VAL A 186 1.24 18.89 20.11
C VAL A 186 0.86 17.91 18.99
N PRO A 187 -0.32 18.03 18.35
CA PRO A 187 -0.70 17.16 17.26
C PRO A 187 0.21 17.34 16.03
N ARG A 188 0.58 16.24 15.39
CA ARG A 188 1.44 16.24 14.20
C ARG A 188 0.60 16.03 12.94
N ALA A 189 0.84 16.89 11.94
CA ALA A 189 0.35 16.70 10.58
C ALA A 189 1.54 16.33 9.67
N MET A 190 1.53 15.13 9.10
CA MET A 190 2.58 14.73 8.15
C MET A 190 2.14 15.10 6.73
N LEU A 191 3.00 15.83 6.00
CA LEU A 191 2.77 16.21 4.61
C LEU A 191 3.71 15.45 3.68
N PHE A 192 3.20 14.45 2.98
CA PHE A 192 3.93 13.69 1.95
C PHE A 192 3.85 14.43 0.61
N HIS A 193 4.64 15.51 0.47
CA HIS A 193 4.67 16.41 -0.68
C HIS A 193 5.35 15.81 -1.92
N ALA A 194 6.24 14.84 -1.71
CA ALA A 194 7.07 14.25 -2.75
C ALA A 194 6.44 13.01 -3.38
N THR A 195 6.74 12.79 -4.65
CA THR A 195 6.37 11.61 -5.42
C THR A 195 7.50 11.17 -6.35
N SER A 196 7.40 9.94 -6.89
CA SER A 196 8.43 9.38 -7.78
C SER A 196 8.60 10.11 -9.13
N LEU A 197 7.59 10.88 -9.57
CA LEU A 197 7.57 11.58 -10.84
C LEU A 197 7.13 13.03 -10.64
N ASP A 198 7.86 13.99 -11.23
CA ASP A 198 7.53 15.42 -11.09
C ASP A 198 6.11 15.78 -11.59
N ILE A 199 5.64 15.10 -12.64
CA ILE A 199 4.27 15.31 -13.17
C ILE A 199 3.16 14.98 -12.17
N LYS A 200 3.47 14.17 -11.16
CA LYS A 200 2.52 13.83 -10.09
C LYS A 200 2.51 14.82 -8.93
N LYS A 201 3.40 15.82 -8.93
CA LYS A 201 3.54 16.77 -7.82
C LYS A 201 2.42 17.81 -7.83
N TRP A 202 1.94 18.12 -6.65
CA TRP A 202 1.06 19.26 -6.42
C TRP A 202 1.91 20.53 -6.25
N PRO A 203 1.43 21.73 -6.67
CA PRO A 203 2.21 22.97 -6.59
C PRO A 203 2.71 23.29 -5.18
N GLN A 204 3.96 23.76 -5.07
CA GLN A 204 4.57 24.10 -3.77
C GLN A 204 3.76 25.17 -3.01
N ALA A 205 3.23 26.17 -3.72
CA ALA A 205 2.41 27.24 -3.12
C ALA A 205 1.18 26.68 -2.39
N ASN A 206 0.55 25.62 -2.95
CA ASN A 206 -0.61 24.98 -2.36
C ASN A 206 -0.25 24.25 -1.06
N TRP A 207 0.93 23.56 -1.04
CA TRP A 207 1.45 22.96 0.20
C TRP A 207 1.73 23.99 1.28
N VAL A 208 2.26 25.17 0.92
CA VAL A 208 2.48 26.27 1.84
C VAL A 208 1.15 26.75 2.44
N GLU A 209 0.12 26.93 1.62
CA GLU A 209 -1.19 27.41 2.05
C GLU A 209 -1.87 26.45 3.04
N ILE A 210 -1.91 25.15 2.74
CA ILE A 210 -2.45 24.18 3.70
C ILE A 210 -1.57 24.08 4.96
N GLY A 211 -0.24 24.18 4.81
CA GLY A 211 0.69 24.19 5.93
C GLY A 211 0.44 25.36 6.89
N HIS A 212 0.21 26.56 6.37
CA HIS A 212 -0.20 27.74 7.18
C HIS A 212 -1.51 27.48 7.92
N THR A 213 -2.49 26.90 7.24
CA THR A 213 -3.79 26.60 7.85
C THR A 213 -3.65 25.58 8.98
N LEU A 214 -2.87 24.52 8.78
CA LEU A 214 -2.60 23.52 9.80
C LEU A 214 -1.84 24.11 10.99
N ALA A 215 -0.85 24.97 10.75
CA ALA A 215 -0.12 25.67 11.82
C ALA A 215 -1.05 26.55 12.66
N ARG A 216 -1.98 27.32 12.02
CA ARG A 216 -3.00 28.12 12.74
C ARG A 216 -3.97 27.26 13.56
N ARG A 217 -4.20 26.00 13.14
CA ARG A 217 -5.01 25.02 13.88
C ARG A 217 -4.23 24.29 14.99
N GLY A 218 -2.99 24.68 15.25
CA GLY A 218 -2.16 24.14 16.32
C GLY A 218 -1.39 22.85 15.95
N TYR A 219 -1.40 22.43 14.69
CA TYR A 219 -0.58 21.30 14.26
C TYR A 219 0.88 21.72 14.09
N ARG A 220 1.82 20.82 14.45
CA ARG A 220 3.19 20.88 13.96
C ARG A 220 3.27 20.09 12.66
N VAL A 221 3.62 20.78 11.58
CA VAL A 221 3.77 20.19 10.26
C VAL A 221 5.09 19.43 10.17
N GLN A 222 5.07 18.16 9.76
CA GLN A 222 6.24 17.32 9.55
C GLN A 222 6.40 16.96 8.09
N LEU A 223 7.61 17.14 7.56
CA LEU A 223 7.96 16.98 6.15
C LEU A 223 8.97 15.83 6.00
N PRO A 224 8.52 14.60 5.72
CA PRO A 224 9.38 13.47 5.42
C PRO A 224 9.97 13.58 4.01
N TRP A 225 11.12 12.93 3.80
CA TRP A 225 11.80 12.85 2.51
C TRP A 225 12.58 11.55 2.37
N GLY A 226 12.82 11.09 1.12
CA GLY A 226 13.55 9.86 0.82
C GLY A 226 14.80 10.09 -0.06
N SER A 227 14.89 11.22 -0.76
CA SER A 227 16.02 11.58 -1.63
C SER A 227 16.54 12.99 -1.33
N PRO A 228 17.80 13.34 -1.73
CA PRO A 228 18.33 14.70 -1.53
C PRO A 228 17.46 15.78 -2.19
N LYS A 229 16.90 15.54 -3.38
CA LYS A 229 15.98 16.47 -4.05
C LYS A 229 14.74 16.74 -3.21
N GLU A 230 14.12 15.68 -2.67
CA GLU A 230 12.95 15.79 -1.80
C GLU A 230 13.29 16.51 -0.48
N GLN A 231 14.51 16.32 0.04
CA GLN A 231 14.98 17.05 1.22
C GLN A 231 15.05 18.56 0.98
N ASP A 232 15.56 18.97 -0.19
CA ASP A 232 15.65 20.40 -0.52
C ASP A 232 14.26 21.00 -0.72
N GLU A 233 13.33 20.27 -1.32
CA GLU A 233 11.91 20.65 -1.40
C GLU A 233 11.28 20.78 -0.01
N ALA A 234 11.53 19.80 0.89
CA ALA A 234 11.06 19.85 2.29
C ALA A 234 11.60 21.06 3.04
N LYS A 235 12.90 21.42 2.88
CA LYS A 235 13.49 22.61 3.48
C LYS A 235 12.85 23.90 2.97
N ALA A 236 12.56 23.98 1.67
CA ALA A 236 11.88 25.14 1.09
C ALA A 236 10.45 25.30 1.64
N LEU A 237 9.71 24.20 1.80
CA LEU A 237 8.40 24.22 2.46
C LEU A 237 8.50 24.62 3.93
N ALA A 238 9.44 24.04 4.69
CA ALA A 238 9.64 24.37 6.11
C ALA A 238 10.02 25.84 6.35
N ALA A 239 10.77 26.44 5.43
CA ALA A 239 11.11 27.87 5.50
C ALA A 239 9.88 28.78 5.30
N ALA A 240 8.85 28.29 4.58
CA ALA A 240 7.64 29.04 4.29
C ALA A 240 6.47 28.75 5.24
N ILE A 241 6.48 27.60 5.93
CA ILE A 241 5.38 27.16 6.81
C ILE A 241 5.79 27.38 8.28
N PRO A 242 5.01 28.14 9.10
CA PRO A 242 5.31 28.32 10.52
C PRO A 242 5.38 27.00 11.29
N ASN A 243 6.40 26.85 12.13
CA ASN A 243 6.62 25.67 12.98
C ASN A 243 6.70 24.33 12.23
N ALA A 244 7.02 24.35 10.92
CA ALA A 244 7.24 23.13 10.16
C ALA A 244 8.63 22.54 10.46
N GLU A 245 8.69 21.21 10.47
CA GLU A 245 9.88 20.41 10.77
C GLU A 245 10.24 19.53 9.56
N VAL A 246 11.46 19.68 9.05
CA VAL A 246 12.02 18.70 8.12
C VAL A 246 12.52 17.52 8.94
N LEU A 247 11.92 16.35 8.73
CA LEU A 247 12.31 15.16 9.45
C LEU A 247 13.72 14.67 9.05
N PRO A 248 14.45 13.97 9.93
CA PRO A 248 15.68 13.32 9.55
C PRO A 248 15.41 12.26 8.47
N ARG A 249 16.47 11.76 7.83
CA ARG A 249 16.34 10.60 6.95
C ARG A 249 15.93 9.38 7.78
N MET A 250 14.85 8.74 7.38
CA MET A 250 14.24 7.63 8.11
C MET A 250 14.29 6.33 7.32
N SER A 251 14.35 5.22 8.02
CA SER A 251 13.97 3.90 7.50
C SER A 251 12.46 3.84 7.28
N ILE A 252 12.00 2.79 6.58
CA ILE A 252 10.56 2.54 6.41
C ILE A 252 9.87 2.38 7.77
N THR A 253 10.52 1.67 8.71
CA THR A 253 9.98 1.45 10.07
C THR A 253 9.84 2.77 10.84
N GLU A 254 10.85 3.61 10.86
CA GLU A 254 10.80 4.91 11.55
C GLU A 254 9.74 5.85 10.94
N CYS A 255 9.61 5.85 9.61
CA CYS A 255 8.56 6.63 8.94
C CYS A 255 7.16 6.08 9.29
N ALA A 256 6.97 4.77 9.29
CA ALA A 256 5.71 4.13 9.68
C ALA A 256 5.33 4.42 11.13
N GLN A 257 6.29 4.42 12.06
CA GLN A 257 6.07 4.80 13.47
C GLN A 257 5.59 6.25 13.61
N ARG A 258 6.14 7.17 12.79
CA ARG A 258 5.68 8.56 12.78
C ARG A 258 4.31 8.72 12.15
N VAL A 259 4.02 7.98 11.08
CA VAL A 259 2.68 7.90 10.48
C VAL A 259 1.67 7.40 11.52
N ASP A 260 2.02 6.35 12.25
CA ASP A 260 1.14 5.81 13.30
C ASP A 260 0.92 6.79 14.47
N ALA A 261 1.91 7.60 14.81
CA ALA A 261 1.81 8.64 15.83
C ALA A 261 1.19 9.96 15.31
N ALA A 262 0.95 10.12 14.01
CA ALA A 262 0.38 11.33 13.43
C ALA A 262 -1.11 11.47 13.73
N ALA A 263 -1.54 12.71 13.97
CA ALA A 263 -2.95 13.07 14.10
C ALA A 263 -3.64 13.29 12.74
N LEU A 264 -2.84 13.60 11.71
CA LEU A 264 -3.31 13.80 10.33
C LEU A 264 -2.20 13.45 9.35
N VAL A 265 -2.55 12.81 8.26
CA VAL A 265 -1.66 12.58 7.12
C VAL A 265 -2.30 13.17 5.87
N VAL A 266 -1.58 14.05 5.18
CA VAL A 266 -1.96 14.60 3.88
C VAL A 266 -0.84 14.32 2.90
N GLY A 267 -1.15 13.79 1.73
CA GLY A 267 -0.08 13.52 0.79
C GLY A 267 -0.52 13.10 -0.59
N MET A 268 0.43 13.12 -1.50
CA MET A 268 0.27 12.60 -2.84
C MET A 268 0.02 11.08 -2.80
N ASP A 269 -0.52 10.52 -3.88
CA ASP A 269 -0.62 9.06 -4.09
C ASP A 269 0.76 8.39 -3.94
N THR A 270 1.08 7.97 -2.71
CA THR A 270 2.34 7.32 -2.33
C THR A 270 2.11 6.24 -1.28
N GLY A 271 3.06 5.29 -1.20
CA GLY A 271 2.94 4.14 -0.32
C GLY A 271 2.74 4.46 1.17
N PHE A 272 3.31 5.57 1.68
CA PHE A 272 3.14 5.95 3.09
C PHE A 272 1.76 6.56 3.39
N VAL A 273 1.13 7.21 2.41
CA VAL A 273 -0.24 7.72 2.56
C VAL A 273 -1.24 6.55 2.55
N HIS A 274 -1.03 5.54 1.69
CA HIS A 274 -1.77 4.28 1.77
C HIS A 274 -1.56 3.55 3.10
N LEU A 275 -0.34 3.60 3.66
CA LEU A 275 -0.05 3.02 4.97
C LEU A 275 -0.81 3.77 6.09
N ALA A 276 -0.92 5.09 6.01
CA ALA A 276 -1.71 5.87 6.96
C ALA A 276 -3.19 5.46 6.97
N ASP A 277 -3.78 5.27 5.78
CA ASP A 277 -5.13 4.72 5.65
C ASP A 277 -5.25 3.31 6.26
N ALA A 278 -4.31 2.42 5.98
CA ALA A 278 -4.31 1.06 6.52
C ALA A 278 -4.14 1.02 8.05
N LEU A 279 -3.48 2.03 8.63
CA LEU A 279 -3.31 2.22 10.09
C LEU A 279 -4.50 2.94 10.76
N GLY A 280 -5.55 3.26 10.01
CA GLY A 280 -6.73 3.93 10.55
C GLY A 280 -6.52 5.42 10.88
N LYS A 281 -5.52 6.08 10.29
CA LYS A 281 -5.24 7.50 10.55
C LYS A 281 -6.13 8.41 9.71
N PRO A 282 -6.51 9.59 10.22
CA PRO A 282 -7.11 10.65 9.42
C PRO A 282 -6.21 10.94 8.22
N THR A 283 -6.72 10.68 6.99
CA THR A 283 -5.88 10.67 5.78
C THR A 283 -6.55 11.41 4.64
N VAL A 284 -5.85 12.35 4.02
CA VAL A 284 -6.23 13.00 2.76
C VAL A 284 -5.20 12.64 1.68
N MET A 285 -5.65 11.95 0.64
CA MET A 285 -4.78 11.53 -0.47
C MET A 285 -5.08 12.35 -1.72
N LEU A 286 -4.02 12.91 -2.32
CA LEU A 286 -4.11 13.81 -3.47
C LEU A 286 -3.72 13.07 -4.76
N PHE A 287 -4.56 13.19 -5.77
CA PHE A 287 -4.35 12.66 -7.12
C PHE A 287 -4.18 13.80 -8.11
N THR A 288 -3.18 13.66 -9.00
CA THR A 288 -2.88 14.64 -10.05
C THR A 288 -2.66 13.98 -11.42
N ALA A 289 -1.97 12.84 -11.43
CA ALA A 289 -1.60 12.11 -12.64
C ALA A 289 -1.73 10.58 -12.47
N THR A 290 -2.54 10.14 -11.51
CA THR A 290 -2.94 8.74 -11.32
C THR A 290 -4.44 8.65 -11.11
N SER A 291 -5.02 7.52 -11.46
CA SER A 291 -6.47 7.29 -11.37
C SER A 291 -6.92 7.15 -9.91
N ARG A 292 -7.73 8.09 -9.45
CA ARG A 292 -8.39 8.03 -8.14
C ARG A 292 -9.32 6.82 -8.02
N PRO A 293 -10.19 6.49 -8.98
CA PRO A 293 -11.02 5.28 -8.89
C PRO A 293 -10.20 4.00 -8.70
N HIS A 294 -9.00 3.94 -9.30
CA HIS A 294 -8.15 2.75 -9.22
C HIS A 294 -7.36 2.63 -7.92
N PHE A 295 -6.82 3.72 -7.38
CA PHE A 295 -5.93 3.71 -6.21
C PHE A 295 -6.49 4.40 -4.98
N GLY A 296 -7.56 5.17 -5.11
CA GLY A 296 -8.11 6.00 -4.04
C GLY A 296 -8.47 5.21 -2.77
N VAL A 297 -8.46 5.91 -1.67
CA VAL A 297 -8.87 5.47 -0.36
C VAL A 297 -10.03 6.36 0.10
N ASP A 298 -11.19 5.78 0.29
CA ASP A 298 -12.36 6.52 0.74
C ASP A 298 -13.06 5.69 1.82
N LYS A 299 -12.82 6.06 3.09
CA LYS A 299 -13.45 5.46 4.27
C LYS A 299 -14.15 6.55 5.09
N PRO A 300 -15.45 6.43 5.34
CA PRO A 300 -16.21 7.46 6.04
C PRO A 300 -15.55 7.92 7.34
N GLY A 301 -15.32 9.23 7.47
CA GLY A 301 -14.74 9.87 8.65
C GLY A 301 -13.24 9.57 8.91
N GLN A 302 -12.59 8.77 8.05
CA GLN A 302 -11.20 8.39 8.23
C GLN A 302 -10.31 8.83 7.06
N SER A 303 -10.68 8.50 5.83
CA SER A 303 -9.83 8.73 4.65
C SER A 303 -10.64 9.26 3.48
N VAL A 304 -10.06 10.23 2.76
CA VAL A 304 -10.65 10.82 1.56
C VAL A 304 -9.60 11.01 0.49
N SER A 305 -9.97 10.69 -0.74
CA SER A 305 -9.18 10.96 -1.95
C SER A 305 -9.74 12.17 -2.68
N VAL A 306 -8.87 13.10 -3.10
CA VAL A 306 -9.25 14.32 -3.84
C VAL A 306 -8.43 14.47 -5.12
N GLY A 307 -9.03 15.11 -6.13
CA GLY A 307 -8.44 15.19 -7.46
C GLY A 307 -8.52 13.90 -8.24
N ASP A 308 -7.97 13.86 -9.45
CA ASP A 308 -7.87 12.69 -10.32
C ASP A 308 -6.76 12.89 -11.37
N ASN A 309 -6.57 11.91 -12.23
CA ASN A 309 -5.63 11.96 -13.36
C ASN A 309 -5.98 13.14 -14.29
N GLY A 310 -5.06 14.10 -14.41
CA GLY A 310 -5.24 15.33 -15.19
C GLY A 310 -6.16 16.39 -14.56
N ALA A 311 -6.69 16.13 -13.36
CA ALA A 311 -7.55 17.04 -12.60
C ALA A 311 -7.05 17.19 -11.15
N PRO A 312 -5.95 17.94 -10.92
CA PRO A 312 -5.39 18.12 -9.58
C PRO A 312 -6.41 18.86 -8.68
N PRO A 313 -6.46 18.52 -7.37
CA PRO A 313 -7.39 19.17 -6.45
C PRO A 313 -7.01 20.63 -6.21
N SER A 314 -8.01 21.48 -5.94
CA SER A 314 -7.80 22.82 -5.41
C SER A 314 -7.42 22.77 -3.92
N VAL A 315 -6.85 23.87 -3.40
CA VAL A 315 -6.55 24.01 -1.96
C VAL A 315 -7.82 23.90 -1.13
N ASP A 316 -8.91 24.51 -1.56
CA ASP A 316 -10.21 24.46 -0.87
C ASP A 316 -10.77 23.02 -0.79
N GLU A 317 -10.62 22.22 -1.82
CA GLU A 317 -11.01 20.80 -1.77
C GLU A 317 -10.20 20.03 -0.74
N VAL A 318 -8.89 20.26 -0.70
CA VAL A 318 -8.00 19.61 0.29
C VAL A 318 -8.35 20.06 1.71
N LEU A 319 -8.62 21.36 1.93
CA LEU A 319 -9.00 21.87 3.25
C LEU A 319 -10.34 21.28 3.72
N ARG A 320 -11.35 21.21 2.84
CA ARG A 320 -12.62 20.54 3.16
C ARG A 320 -12.43 19.06 3.49
N ALA A 321 -11.56 18.36 2.75
CA ALA A 321 -11.23 16.97 3.03
C ALA A 321 -10.54 16.81 4.39
N ILE A 322 -9.63 17.72 4.76
CA ILE A 322 -9.01 17.76 6.08
C ILE A 322 -10.07 17.95 7.16
N ASP A 323 -10.99 18.91 6.98
CA ASP A 323 -12.07 19.18 7.95
C ASP A 323 -12.96 17.94 8.16
N TYR A 324 -13.26 17.22 7.08
CA TYR A 324 -14.03 15.99 7.14
C TYR A 324 -13.33 14.87 7.92
N VAL A 325 -12.06 14.55 7.60
CA VAL A 325 -11.35 13.43 8.25
C VAL A 325 -10.92 13.77 9.68
N THR A 326 -10.90 15.04 10.06
CA THR A 326 -10.59 15.49 11.44
C THR A 326 -11.84 15.78 12.29
N GLY A 327 -13.04 15.54 11.75
CA GLY A 327 -14.31 15.70 12.48
C GLY A 327 -14.74 17.17 12.68
N HIS A 328 -14.19 18.12 11.92
CA HIS A 328 -14.57 19.53 11.98
C HIS A 328 -15.73 19.90 11.02
N ALA A 329 -16.11 18.98 10.15
CA ALA A 329 -17.26 19.14 9.26
C ALA A 329 -18.05 17.83 9.14
N SER A 330 -19.39 17.96 9.06
CA SER A 330 -20.24 16.85 8.62
C SER A 330 -20.05 16.60 7.12
N THR A 331 -20.29 15.37 6.67
CA THR A 331 -20.10 14.86 5.30
C THR A 331 -20.57 15.88 4.26
N PRO A 332 -19.70 16.48 3.45
CA PRO A 332 -20.15 17.14 2.24
C PRO A 332 -20.58 16.05 1.23
N ASP A 333 -21.69 16.23 0.53
CA ASP A 333 -22.16 15.33 -0.55
C ASP A 333 -21.08 15.04 -1.61
N ALA A 334 -20.07 15.92 -1.73
CA ALA A 334 -18.92 15.77 -2.62
C ALA A 334 -17.95 14.63 -2.29
N PHE A 335 -18.00 14.08 -1.07
CA PHE A 335 -17.13 12.98 -0.61
C PHE A 335 -17.90 11.70 -0.28
N ALA A 336 -19.17 11.59 -0.72
CA ALA A 336 -19.90 10.35 -0.60
C ALA A 336 -19.09 9.23 -1.29
N PRO A 337 -18.80 8.12 -0.61
CA PRO A 337 -18.10 7.01 -1.23
C PRO A 337 -18.93 6.56 -2.43
N HIS A 338 -18.32 6.44 -3.61
CA HIS A 338 -18.93 5.69 -4.70
C HIS A 338 -19.13 4.27 -4.17
N ALA A 339 -20.37 3.93 -3.85
CA ALA A 339 -20.72 2.56 -3.50
C ALA A 339 -20.24 1.67 -4.66
N PRO A 340 -19.45 0.62 -4.40
CA PRO A 340 -19.09 -0.30 -5.46
C PRO A 340 -20.39 -0.88 -6.02
N ASP A 341 -20.62 -0.70 -7.30
CA ASP A 341 -21.73 -1.37 -7.99
C ASP A 341 -21.44 -2.87 -8.02
N LEU A 342 -21.92 -3.57 -7.01
CA LEU A 342 -21.83 -5.01 -6.89
C LEU A 342 -22.85 -5.74 -7.79
N SER A 343 -23.68 -4.99 -8.56
CA SER A 343 -24.77 -5.56 -9.37
C SER A 343 -24.31 -6.14 -10.71
N SER A 344 -23.05 -5.93 -11.15
CA SER A 344 -22.55 -6.40 -12.44
C SER A 344 -21.82 -7.76 -12.38
N ALA A 345 -21.95 -8.53 -11.31
CA ALA A 345 -21.57 -9.93 -11.31
C ALA A 345 -22.66 -10.73 -12.05
N ASP A 346 -22.61 -10.72 -13.40
CA ASP A 346 -23.43 -11.60 -14.24
C ASP A 346 -22.99 -13.07 -13.97
N PRO A 347 -23.90 -13.94 -13.53
CA PRO A 347 -23.62 -15.34 -13.29
C PRO A 347 -23.71 -16.15 -14.61
N ARG A 348 -22.83 -15.89 -15.59
CA ARG A 348 -22.70 -16.77 -16.75
C ARG A 348 -21.26 -17.08 -17.08
#